data_f63970a3edbe5908625e3f1a88b4ba8a
#
_entry.id   f63970a3edbe5908625e3f1a88b4ba8a
#
_cell.length_a   1.000
_cell.length_b   1.000
_cell.length_c   1.000
_cell.angle_alpha   90.00
_cell.angle_beta   90.00
_cell.angle_gamma   90.00
#
_symmetry.space_group_name_H-M   'P 1'
#
loop_
_entity.id
_entity.type
_entity.pdbx_description
1 polymer ?
#
loop_
_entity_poly.entity_id
_entity_poly.type
_entity_poly.pdbx_seq_one_letter_code
_entity_poly.pdbx_strand_id
1 'polypeptide(L)'
;MPTSAPTPCRYPGCAVLLAAPGYCDKHLRSVRRQQDEHRGSAASRGYDARWRKARALYLSRHPLCAECLRLGRTVAASVVDHIRPHKGNRTLFWDERNWQALCKRCHDAKTAREDGGFGRPGKQPADR
;
A
#
# COMPACT_ATOMS: atom_id res chain seq x y z
N MET A 1 26.61 25.63 -7.40
CA MET A 1 26.09 24.27 -7.39
C MET A 1 25.99 23.75 -8.80
N PRO A 2 26.65 22.66 -9.10
CA PRO A 2 26.48 22.09 -10.42
C PRO A 2 25.05 21.56 -10.54
N THR A 3 24.35 21.98 -11.57
CA THR A 3 23.04 21.46 -11.87
C THR A 3 23.20 20.35 -12.89
N SER A 4 22.46 19.28 -12.70
CA SER A 4 22.45 18.19 -13.67
C SER A 4 21.89 18.70 -14.99
N ALA A 5 22.38 18.16 -16.09
CA ALA A 5 21.81 18.45 -17.39
C ALA A 5 20.35 18.00 -17.44
N PRO A 6 19.49 18.76 -18.12
CA PRO A 6 18.11 18.31 -18.30
C PRO A 6 18.05 16.96 -19.01
N THR A 7 17.10 16.13 -18.63
CA THR A 7 16.91 14.83 -19.26
C THR A 7 15.58 14.79 -20.00
N PRO A 8 15.49 14.09 -21.11
CA PRO A 8 14.21 13.97 -21.82
C PRO A 8 13.24 13.08 -21.04
N CYS A 9 11.95 13.35 -21.22
CA CYS A 9 10.91 12.48 -20.71
C CYS A 9 11.16 11.04 -21.16
N ARG A 10 10.92 10.08 -20.27
CA ARG A 10 11.15 8.67 -20.56
C ARG A 10 10.20 8.07 -21.58
N TYR A 11 9.09 8.75 -21.85
CA TYR A 11 8.14 8.23 -22.82
C TYR A 11 8.76 8.25 -24.22
N PRO A 12 8.71 7.12 -24.95
CA PRO A 12 9.31 7.07 -26.27
C PRO A 12 8.78 8.16 -27.21
N GLY A 13 9.69 8.89 -27.85
CA GLY A 13 9.33 9.95 -28.77
C GLY A 13 9.01 11.29 -28.13
N CYS A 14 9.02 11.40 -26.82
CA CYS A 14 8.77 12.67 -26.16
C CYS A 14 10.05 13.45 -25.96
N ALA A 15 10.05 14.70 -26.43
CA ALA A 15 11.24 15.57 -26.36
C ALA A 15 11.20 16.56 -25.21
N VAL A 16 10.22 16.48 -24.33
CA VAL A 16 10.11 17.38 -23.18
C VAL A 16 11.31 17.17 -22.27
N LEU A 17 12.02 18.25 -21.96
CA LEU A 17 13.18 18.19 -21.08
C LEU A 17 12.74 18.40 -19.63
N LEU A 18 13.29 17.58 -18.73
CA LEU A 18 12.96 17.60 -17.32
C LEU A 18 14.18 17.92 -16.49
N ALA A 19 13.98 18.60 -15.38
CA ALA A 19 15.06 18.90 -14.44
C ALA A 19 15.58 17.62 -13.75
N ALA A 20 14.73 16.62 -13.62
CA ALA A 20 15.08 15.34 -13.02
C ALA A 20 14.57 14.20 -13.89
N PRO A 21 15.23 13.02 -13.88
CA PRO A 21 14.76 11.88 -14.68
C PRO A 21 13.33 11.49 -14.36
N GLY A 22 12.57 11.12 -15.39
CA GLY A 22 11.19 10.68 -15.20
C GLY A 22 10.33 10.97 -16.41
N TYR A 23 9.07 11.29 -16.16
CA TYR A 23 8.08 11.60 -17.19
C TYR A 23 7.59 13.03 -17.05
N CYS A 24 7.27 13.68 -18.17
CA CYS A 24 6.59 14.98 -18.13
C CYS A 24 5.17 14.77 -17.57
N ASP A 25 4.53 15.88 -17.18
CA ASP A 25 3.21 15.80 -16.53
C ASP A 25 2.19 15.01 -17.34
N LYS A 26 2.17 15.23 -18.65
CA LYS A 26 1.24 14.52 -19.53
C LYS A 26 1.47 13.00 -19.49
N HIS A 27 2.71 12.57 -19.62
CA HIS A 27 3.03 11.15 -19.69
C HIS A 27 3.00 10.51 -18.31
N LEU A 28 3.28 11.27 -17.27
CA LEU A 28 3.12 10.76 -15.90
C LEU A 28 1.67 10.37 -15.63
N ARG A 29 0.71 11.21 -16.04
CA ARG A 29 -0.70 10.88 -15.90
C ARG A 29 -1.08 9.65 -16.70
N SER A 30 -0.55 9.55 -17.91
CA SER A 30 -0.83 8.40 -18.78
C SER A 30 -0.28 7.10 -18.18
N VAL A 31 0.95 7.13 -17.70
CA VAL A 31 1.59 5.97 -17.08
C VAL A 31 0.83 5.54 -15.82
N ARG A 32 0.44 6.50 -14.99
CA ARG A 32 -0.33 6.21 -13.79
C ARG A 32 -1.67 5.57 -14.12
N ARG A 33 -2.34 6.07 -15.15
CA ARG A 33 -3.63 5.51 -15.58
C ARG A 33 -3.46 4.06 -16.04
N GLN A 34 -2.41 3.78 -16.82
CA GLN A 34 -2.14 2.42 -17.26
C GLN A 34 -1.85 1.49 -16.10
N GLN A 35 -1.10 1.97 -15.13
CA GLN A 35 -0.80 1.19 -13.93
C GLN A 35 -2.08 0.88 -13.14
N ASP A 36 -2.95 1.89 -12.99
CA ASP A 36 -4.21 1.71 -12.29
C ASP A 36 -5.14 0.75 -13.01
N GLU A 37 -5.21 0.84 -14.32
CA GLU A 37 -6.01 -0.08 -15.12
C GLU A 37 -5.51 -1.51 -14.98
N HIS A 38 -4.20 -1.69 -15.04
CA HIS A 38 -3.58 -3.00 -14.89
C HIS A 38 -3.81 -3.58 -13.49
N ARG A 39 -3.77 -2.71 -12.48
CA ARG A 39 -3.98 -3.10 -11.09
C ARG A 39 -5.43 -3.47 -10.80
N GLY A 40 -6.38 -2.87 -11.52
CA GLY A 40 -7.79 -3.02 -11.26
C GLY A 40 -8.28 -2.12 -10.15
N SER A 41 -9.59 -2.05 -9.98
CA SER A 41 -10.20 -1.24 -8.93
C SER A 41 -10.09 -1.94 -7.58
N ALA A 42 -10.27 -1.18 -6.49
CA ALA A 42 -10.32 -1.76 -5.15
C ALA A 42 -11.45 -2.78 -5.05
N ALA A 43 -12.62 -2.47 -5.65
CA ALA A 43 -13.75 -3.40 -5.63
C ALA A 43 -13.43 -4.70 -6.35
N SER A 44 -12.74 -4.65 -7.50
CA SER A 44 -12.38 -5.86 -8.23
C SER A 44 -11.38 -6.72 -7.47
N ARG A 45 -10.64 -6.13 -6.52
CA ARG A 45 -9.71 -6.86 -5.67
C ARG A 45 -10.34 -7.36 -4.37
N GLY A 46 -11.65 -7.22 -4.23
CA GLY A 46 -12.40 -7.71 -3.08
C GLY A 46 -12.79 -6.65 -2.06
N TYR A 47 -12.33 -5.41 -2.22
CA TYR A 47 -12.60 -4.33 -1.26
C TYR A 47 -13.86 -3.57 -1.63
N ASP A 48 -14.99 -4.28 -1.63
CA ASP A 48 -16.30 -3.76 -2.05
C ASP A 48 -17.17 -3.42 -0.85
N ALA A 49 -18.50 -3.21 -1.09
CA ALA A 49 -19.43 -2.87 -0.02
C ALA A 49 -19.54 -3.96 1.04
N ARG A 50 -19.46 -5.23 0.62
CA ARG A 50 -19.49 -6.36 1.55
C ARG A 50 -18.27 -6.32 2.48
N TRP A 51 -17.11 -6.02 1.94
CA TRP A 51 -15.90 -5.87 2.75
C TRP A 51 -16.02 -4.70 3.72
N ARG A 52 -16.57 -3.58 3.27
CA ARG A 52 -16.74 -2.40 4.16
C ARG A 52 -17.60 -2.72 5.36
N LYS A 53 -18.68 -3.51 5.17
CA LYS A 53 -19.51 -3.94 6.29
C LYS A 53 -18.76 -4.90 7.20
N ALA A 54 -18.05 -5.85 6.63
CA ALA A 54 -17.32 -6.84 7.40
C ALA A 54 -16.24 -6.18 8.25
N ARG A 55 -15.48 -5.24 7.68
CA ARG A 55 -14.42 -4.56 8.42
C ARG A 55 -14.97 -3.69 9.53
N ALA A 56 -16.08 -3.01 9.30
CA ALA A 56 -16.70 -2.18 10.32
C ALA A 56 -17.14 -3.04 11.52
N LEU A 57 -17.74 -4.18 11.25
CA LEU A 57 -18.14 -5.10 12.30
C LEU A 57 -16.92 -5.63 13.07
N TYR A 58 -15.88 -6.02 12.35
CA TYR A 58 -14.65 -6.52 12.97
C TYR A 58 -14.03 -5.46 13.89
N LEU A 59 -13.94 -4.21 13.43
CA LEU A 59 -13.39 -3.12 14.22
C LEU A 59 -14.23 -2.81 15.45
N SER A 60 -15.57 -3.00 15.36
CA SER A 60 -16.42 -2.81 16.53
C SER A 60 -16.12 -3.83 17.63
N ARG A 61 -15.67 -5.01 17.25
CA ARG A 61 -15.30 -6.08 18.19
C ARG A 61 -13.84 -6.02 18.62
N HIS A 62 -13.00 -5.41 17.78
CA HIS A 62 -11.56 -5.30 18.02
C HIS A 62 -11.14 -3.84 17.85
N PRO A 63 -11.51 -2.97 18.79
CA PRO A 63 -11.32 -1.53 18.61
C PRO A 63 -9.88 -1.04 18.77
N LEU A 64 -9.00 -1.88 19.31
CA LEU A 64 -7.62 -1.45 19.58
C LEU A 64 -6.64 -2.09 18.62
N CYS A 65 -5.60 -1.31 18.27
CA CYS A 65 -4.53 -1.80 17.41
C CYS A 65 -3.81 -2.98 18.05
N ALA A 66 -3.81 -4.12 17.37
CA ALA A 66 -3.19 -5.34 17.89
C ALA A 66 -1.70 -5.18 18.10
N GLU A 67 -1.01 -4.51 17.17
CA GLU A 67 0.43 -4.30 17.28
C GLU A 67 0.79 -3.37 18.42
N CYS A 68 0.04 -2.27 18.59
CA CYS A 68 0.27 -1.37 19.69
C CYS A 68 0.03 -2.06 21.03
N LEU A 69 -1.02 -2.89 21.12
CA LEU A 69 -1.26 -3.67 22.34
C LEU A 69 -0.10 -4.59 22.65
N ARG A 70 0.43 -5.25 21.64
CA ARG A 70 1.60 -6.12 21.82
C ARG A 70 2.81 -5.37 22.36
N LEU A 71 2.90 -4.08 22.01
CA LEU A 71 3.99 -3.21 22.45
C LEU A 71 3.65 -2.43 23.74
N GLY A 72 2.54 -2.75 24.38
CA GLY A 72 2.15 -2.12 25.64
C GLY A 72 1.46 -0.78 25.49
N ARG A 73 0.96 -0.46 24.29
CA ARG A 73 0.27 0.82 24.05
C ARG A 73 -1.19 0.59 23.72
N THR A 74 -2.04 1.53 24.12
CA THR A 74 -3.47 1.50 23.84
C THR A 74 -3.79 2.55 22.76
N VAL A 75 -3.96 2.10 21.53
CA VAL A 75 -4.23 2.98 20.40
C VAL A 75 -5.42 2.41 19.62
N ALA A 76 -6.34 3.29 19.24
CA ALA A 76 -7.52 2.86 18.49
C ALA A 76 -7.11 2.35 17.11
N ALA A 77 -7.72 1.24 16.69
CA ALA A 77 -7.53 0.71 15.35
C ALA A 77 -8.46 1.42 14.37
N SER A 78 -8.01 1.57 13.13
CA SER A 78 -8.81 2.14 12.07
C SER A 78 -8.78 1.31 10.80
N VAL A 79 -7.95 0.28 10.75
CA VAL A 79 -7.75 -0.54 9.57
C VAL A 79 -7.89 -2.01 9.94
N VAL A 80 -8.56 -2.78 9.10
CA VAL A 80 -8.49 -4.24 9.19
C VAL A 80 -7.46 -4.70 8.17
N ASP A 81 -6.42 -5.35 8.65
CA ASP A 81 -5.30 -5.80 7.85
C ASP A 81 -5.34 -7.32 7.73
N HIS A 82 -4.83 -7.85 6.63
CA HIS A 82 -4.63 -9.28 6.48
C HIS A 82 -3.23 -9.63 7.01
N ILE A 83 -3.18 -10.51 8.00
CA ILE A 83 -1.90 -10.90 8.61
C ILE A 83 -0.97 -11.45 7.55
N ARG A 84 -1.48 -12.35 6.72
CA ARG A 84 -0.79 -12.84 5.54
C ARG A 84 -1.43 -12.21 4.30
N PRO A 85 -0.65 -11.64 3.38
CA PRO A 85 -1.22 -11.07 2.17
C PRO A 85 -2.05 -12.13 1.42
N HIS A 86 -3.27 -11.76 1.05
CA HIS A 86 -4.16 -12.72 0.39
C HIS A 86 -3.80 -12.95 -1.08
N LYS A 87 -3.20 -11.96 -1.75
CA LYS A 87 -2.74 -12.06 -3.13
C LYS A 87 -3.80 -12.64 -4.08
N GLY A 88 -5.04 -12.19 -3.90
CA GLY A 88 -6.16 -12.67 -4.70
C GLY A 88 -6.79 -13.97 -4.23
N ASN A 89 -6.28 -14.58 -3.19
CA ASN A 89 -6.86 -15.80 -2.61
C ASN A 89 -8.06 -15.41 -1.75
N ARG A 90 -9.26 -15.73 -2.21
CA ARG A 90 -10.48 -15.32 -1.52
C ARG A 90 -10.68 -16.04 -0.19
N THR A 91 -10.17 -17.24 -0.05
CA THR A 91 -10.23 -17.95 1.22
C THR A 91 -9.43 -17.21 2.28
N LEU A 92 -8.20 -16.78 1.96
CA LEU A 92 -7.39 -15.98 2.87
C LEU A 92 -8.02 -14.62 3.12
N PHE A 93 -8.62 -14.03 2.08
CA PHE A 93 -9.24 -12.71 2.18
C PHE A 93 -10.36 -12.71 3.22
N TRP A 94 -11.21 -13.73 3.23
CA TRP A 94 -12.39 -13.81 4.09
C TRP A 94 -12.18 -14.61 5.38
N ASP A 95 -10.97 -15.08 5.62
CA ASP A 95 -10.64 -15.80 6.84
C ASP A 95 -10.40 -14.80 7.98
N GLU A 96 -11.35 -14.71 8.90
CA GLU A 96 -11.25 -13.76 10.02
C GLU A 96 -10.04 -14.03 10.91
N ARG A 97 -9.55 -15.27 10.94
CA ARG A 97 -8.33 -15.58 11.68
C ARG A 97 -7.10 -14.97 11.05
N ASN A 98 -7.21 -14.57 9.78
CA ASN A 98 -6.16 -13.88 9.05
C ASN A 98 -6.31 -12.35 9.12
N TRP A 99 -7.28 -11.85 9.85
CA TRP A 99 -7.51 -10.42 10.00
C TRP A 99 -6.90 -9.93 11.31
N GLN A 100 -6.50 -8.68 11.31
CA GLN A 100 -6.10 -8.00 12.55
C GLN A 100 -6.48 -6.53 12.46
N ALA A 101 -6.77 -5.95 13.61
CA ALA A 101 -7.08 -4.52 13.71
C ALA A 101 -5.78 -3.77 13.93
N LEU A 102 -5.51 -2.76 13.13
CA LEU A 102 -4.31 -1.95 13.24
C LEU A 102 -4.66 -0.47 13.16
N CYS A 103 -3.85 0.36 13.83
CA CYS A 103 -3.90 1.79 13.56
C CYS A 103 -3.19 2.04 12.22
N LYS A 104 -3.47 3.20 11.63
CA LYS A 104 -2.90 3.53 10.31
C LYS A 104 -1.37 3.45 10.31
N ARG A 105 -0.75 3.93 11.37
CA ARG A 105 0.71 3.94 11.50
C ARG A 105 1.29 2.53 11.43
N CYS A 106 0.72 1.60 12.19
CA CYS A 106 1.19 0.22 12.20
C CYS A 106 0.91 -0.48 10.88
N HIS A 107 -0.24 -0.19 10.27
CA HIS A 107 -0.57 -0.74 8.97
C HIS A 107 0.40 -0.26 7.90
N ASP A 108 0.69 1.05 7.87
CA ASP A 108 1.62 1.61 6.89
C ASP A 108 3.02 1.04 7.08
N ALA A 109 3.47 0.88 8.31
CA ALA A 109 4.77 0.29 8.60
C ALA A 109 4.86 -1.15 8.13
N LYS A 110 3.80 -1.93 8.34
CA LYS A 110 3.75 -3.31 7.88
C LYS A 110 3.78 -3.38 6.35
N THR A 111 2.98 -2.54 5.69
CA THR A 111 2.95 -2.49 4.23
C THR A 111 4.32 -2.15 3.66
N ALA A 112 4.99 -1.17 4.23
CA ALA A 112 6.32 -0.78 3.79
C ALA A 112 7.32 -1.93 3.91
N ARG A 113 7.24 -2.72 4.98
CA ARG A 113 8.13 -3.87 5.16
C ARG A 113 7.83 -4.96 4.13
N GLU A 114 6.55 -5.24 3.90
CA GLU A 114 6.16 -6.32 2.99
C GLU A 114 6.42 -5.98 1.53
N ASP A 115 6.30 -4.70 1.19
CA ASP A 115 6.51 -4.26 -0.19
C ASP A 115 7.96 -3.91 -0.50
N GLY A 116 8.87 -4.25 0.39
CA GLY A 116 10.28 -3.99 0.16
C GLY A 116 10.67 -2.53 0.26
N GLY A 117 9.87 -1.72 0.96
CA GLY A 117 10.24 -0.36 1.25
C GLY A 117 10.28 0.55 0.03
N PHE A 118 9.29 0.47 -0.82
CA PHE A 118 9.16 1.37 -1.97
C PHE A 118 10.36 1.30 -2.89
N GLY A 119 10.72 0.09 -3.29
CA GLY A 119 11.77 -0.10 -4.27
C GLY A 119 13.16 -0.19 -3.69
N ARG A 120 13.30 -0.12 -2.41
CA ARG A 120 14.58 -0.43 -1.81
C ARG A 120 14.74 -1.93 -1.72
N PRO A 121 15.91 -2.44 -2.04
CA PRO A 121 16.16 -3.85 -1.82
C PRO A 121 15.88 -4.12 -0.35
N GLY A 122 15.15 -5.14 -0.12
CA GLY A 122 14.61 -5.45 1.18
C GLY A 122 15.63 -5.36 2.27
N LYS A 123 15.70 -4.21 2.85
CA LYS A 123 16.49 -4.10 4.03
C LYS A 123 15.76 -4.86 5.10
N GLN A 124 16.27 -5.96 5.43
CA GLN A 124 15.72 -6.74 6.48
C GLN A 124 15.66 -5.91 7.72
N PRO A 125 14.53 -5.81 8.31
CA PRO A 125 14.49 -5.24 9.63
C PRO A 125 15.30 -6.16 10.48
N ALA A 126 16.19 -5.59 11.01
CA ALA A 126 17.04 -6.25 11.83
C ALA A 126 16.29 -7.18 12.68
N ASP A 127 16.11 -7.67 12.73
CA ASP A 127 15.55 -8.17 13.35
C ASP A 127 15.29 -8.20 14.31
N ARG A 128 15.04 -8.03 14.51
CA ARG A 128 14.59 -7.97 15.45
C ARG A 128 14.58 -8.81 16.21
#